data_55204091df0b4d2f5459af6c32619dc5
#
_entry.id   55204091df0b4d2f5459af6c32619dc5
#
_cell.length_a   1.000
_cell.length_b   1.000
_cell.length_c   1.000
_cell.angle_alpha   90.00
_cell.angle_beta   90.00
_cell.angle_gamma   90.00
#
_symmetry.space_group_name_H-M   'P 1'
#
loop_
_entity.id
_entity.type
_entity.pdbx_description
1 polymer ?
#
loop_
_entity_poly.entity_id
_entity_poly.type
_entity_poly.pdbx_seq_one_letter_code
_entity_poly.pdbx_strand_id
1 'polypeptide(L)'
;MEAQAAGGRDPLRVVRARGAGSGARASGSSARSQRVAAIIPAKNESERIAATVRSARSIPNVDLVLVVDDGSDDDTQHVARAAGAVVVRHAVNRGKASAMETGAAIVAMRDADGEPPRMLLFIDADLGDTAVNTAPLVPPVLAGKADLSIAVLPPQRGAGGHGLVVGTARKAIHDLSGWTPKAPLSGQRCLTREAFTAAMPLARGWGVETGMTMDLLGHGFAVVEVPCDLTHRPSGKDLKGYLHRAAQYRDITYAIAMRRMRGYSDFPEVPED
;
A
#
# COMPACT_ATOMS: atom_id res chain seq x y z
N MET A 1 43.08 -9.79 -21.99
CA MET A 1 42.35 -10.24 -20.77
C MET A 1 41.24 -9.23 -20.54
N GLU A 2 40.11 -9.47 -21.19
CA GLU A 2 38.91 -8.61 -21.13
C GLU A 2 38.09 -8.98 -19.89
N ALA A 3 37.88 -8.01 -19.01
CA ALA A 3 36.98 -8.15 -17.87
C ALA A 3 35.55 -8.00 -18.37
N GLN A 4 34.81 -9.10 -18.38
CA GLN A 4 33.35 -9.11 -18.60
C GLN A 4 32.67 -8.32 -17.48
N ALA A 5 32.03 -7.20 -17.87
CA ALA A 5 31.14 -6.46 -17.01
C ALA A 5 29.92 -7.33 -16.69
N ALA A 6 29.78 -7.76 -15.44
CA ALA A 6 28.58 -8.40 -14.93
C ALA A 6 27.42 -7.42 -15.01
N GLY A 7 26.47 -7.67 -15.92
CA GLY A 7 25.22 -6.92 -16.02
C GLY A 7 24.42 -7.01 -14.73
N GLY A 8 24.39 -5.92 -13.96
CA GLY A 8 23.57 -5.78 -12.77
C GLY A 8 22.10 -5.92 -13.18
N ARG A 9 21.46 -7.01 -12.76
CA ARG A 9 19.98 -7.14 -12.86
C ARG A 9 19.38 -6.06 -11.98
N ASP A 10 18.57 -5.20 -12.57
CA ASP A 10 17.79 -4.20 -11.80
C ASP A 10 16.98 -4.98 -10.72
N PRO A 11 17.23 -4.76 -9.42
CA PRO A 11 16.60 -5.54 -8.36
C PRO A 11 15.08 -5.30 -8.25
N LEU A 12 14.55 -4.30 -8.96
CA LEU A 12 13.15 -3.91 -8.92
C LEU A 12 12.45 -4.32 -10.23
N ARG A 13 11.76 -5.45 -10.21
CA ARG A 13 10.92 -5.86 -11.34
C ARG A 13 9.63 -5.03 -11.33
N VAL A 14 9.53 -4.07 -12.24
CA VAL A 14 8.27 -3.33 -12.49
C VAL A 14 7.34 -4.21 -13.31
N VAL A 15 6.11 -4.37 -12.85
CA VAL A 15 5.06 -5.12 -13.52
C VAL A 15 4.01 -4.16 -14.07
N ARG A 16 3.69 -4.32 -15.35
CA ARG A 16 2.53 -3.69 -16.00
C ARG A 16 1.66 -4.78 -16.56
N ALA A 17 0.34 -4.63 -16.52
CA ALA A 17 -0.53 -5.53 -17.27
C ALA A 17 -0.18 -5.47 -18.77
N ARG A 18 -0.03 -6.63 -19.42
CA ARG A 18 0.22 -6.73 -20.85
C ARG A 18 -1.03 -6.24 -21.58
N GLY A 19 -0.93 -5.26 -22.46
CA GLY A 19 -2.02 -4.78 -23.30
C GLY A 19 -2.40 -3.31 -23.19
N ALA A 20 -1.93 -2.60 -22.18
CA ALA A 20 -1.84 -1.15 -22.32
C ALA A 20 -0.86 -0.91 -23.47
N GLY A 21 -1.40 -0.64 -24.69
CA GLY A 21 -0.59 -0.32 -25.84
C GLY A 21 0.53 0.62 -25.44
N SER A 22 1.65 0.58 -26.10
CA SER A 22 2.82 1.43 -25.93
C SER A 22 2.54 2.93 -26.24
N GLY A 23 1.30 3.36 -26.09
CA GLY A 23 1.01 4.72 -25.77
C GLY A 23 1.76 4.99 -24.49
N ALA A 24 3.06 5.34 -24.60
CA ALA A 24 3.69 6.13 -23.59
C ALA A 24 2.62 7.15 -23.21
N ARG A 25 2.03 7.01 -22.01
CA ARG A 25 1.36 8.15 -21.39
C ARG A 25 2.44 9.22 -21.49
N ALA A 26 2.23 10.15 -22.44
CA ALA A 26 3.16 11.20 -22.69
C ALA A 26 3.49 11.71 -21.30
N SER A 27 4.74 11.55 -20.89
CA SER A 27 5.30 12.33 -19.83
C SER A 27 5.21 13.77 -20.29
N GLY A 28 3.99 14.29 -20.28
CA GLY A 28 3.80 15.72 -20.16
C GLY A 28 4.68 16.04 -18.98
N SER A 29 5.72 16.79 -19.19
CA SER A 29 6.68 17.29 -18.22
C SER A 29 6.01 18.25 -17.23
N SER A 30 4.93 17.84 -16.62
CA SER A 30 4.47 18.33 -15.34
C SER A 30 5.44 17.76 -14.34
N ALA A 31 6.29 18.61 -13.76
CA ALA A 31 7.23 18.22 -12.71
C ALA A 31 6.48 17.38 -11.68
N ARG A 32 6.85 16.08 -11.55
CA ARG A 32 6.23 15.21 -10.55
C ARG A 32 6.52 15.78 -9.17
N SER A 33 5.53 15.74 -8.31
CA SER A 33 5.70 16.16 -6.93
C SER A 33 6.88 15.43 -6.31
N GLN A 34 7.77 16.17 -5.64
CA GLN A 34 8.81 15.61 -4.79
C GLN A 34 8.32 15.49 -3.35
N ARG A 35 7.03 15.73 -3.10
CA ARG A 35 6.42 15.71 -1.76
C ARG A 35 5.60 14.45 -1.55
N VAL A 36 5.65 13.95 -0.32
CA VAL A 36 4.96 12.74 0.11
C VAL A 36 4.15 13.02 1.36
N ALA A 37 2.90 12.58 1.38
CA ALA A 37 2.10 12.53 2.58
C ALA A 37 2.09 11.09 3.14
N ALA A 38 2.59 10.90 4.35
CA ALA A 38 2.43 9.66 5.09
C ALA A 38 1.04 9.64 5.73
N ILE A 39 0.23 8.66 5.40
CA ILE A 39 -1.12 8.44 5.93
C ILE A 39 -1.09 7.19 6.79
N ILE A 40 -1.49 7.33 8.05
CA ILE A 40 -1.45 6.29 9.07
C ILE A 40 -2.88 6.05 9.57
N PRO A 41 -3.60 5.06 9.03
CA PRO A 41 -4.84 4.58 9.62
C PRO A 41 -4.56 3.95 10.98
N ALA A 42 -5.24 4.40 12.04
CA ALA A 42 -4.97 3.95 13.40
C ALA A 42 -6.26 3.64 14.15
N LYS A 43 -6.23 2.57 14.95
CA LYS A 43 -7.30 2.24 15.90
C LYS A 43 -6.72 1.53 17.11
N ASN A 44 -6.83 2.16 18.30
CA ASN A 44 -6.32 1.63 19.56
C ASN A 44 -4.81 1.32 19.53
N GLU A 45 -4.02 2.31 19.11
CA GLU A 45 -2.56 2.21 18.95
C GLU A 45 -1.79 3.25 19.79
N SER A 46 -2.38 3.72 20.91
CA SER A 46 -1.79 4.74 21.78
C SER A 46 -0.37 4.43 22.23
N GLU A 47 -0.03 3.14 22.42
CA GLU A 47 1.30 2.72 22.85
C GLU A 47 2.40 2.91 21.78
N ARG A 48 2.05 2.88 20.49
CA ARG A 48 3.02 2.81 19.38
C ARG A 48 2.95 3.99 18.43
N ILE A 49 1.79 4.61 18.31
CA ILE A 49 1.54 5.64 17.31
C ILE A 49 2.54 6.80 17.40
N ALA A 50 3.01 7.16 18.59
CA ALA A 50 3.98 8.23 18.75
C ALA A 50 5.33 7.92 18.10
N ALA A 51 5.83 6.69 18.27
CA ALA A 51 7.06 6.24 17.64
C ALA A 51 6.87 6.16 16.12
N THR A 52 5.76 5.59 15.65
CA THR A 52 5.42 5.49 14.22
C THR A 52 5.37 6.88 13.57
N VAL A 53 4.72 7.86 14.19
CA VAL A 53 4.64 9.24 13.69
C VAL A 53 6.02 9.88 13.59
N ARG A 54 6.83 9.82 14.67
CA ARG A 54 8.19 10.41 14.67
C ARG A 54 9.08 9.76 13.62
N SER A 55 9.01 8.44 13.49
CA SER A 55 9.76 7.67 12.51
C SER A 55 9.32 8.00 11.07
N ALA A 56 8.02 8.10 10.80
CA ALA A 56 7.49 8.49 9.50
C ALA A 56 7.91 9.90 9.08
N ARG A 57 8.03 10.85 10.02
CA ARG A 57 8.51 12.21 9.76
C ARG A 57 9.97 12.28 9.32
N SER A 58 10.75 11.24 9.60
CA SER A 58 12.17 11.15 9.21
C SER A 58 12.36 10.56 7.80
N ILE A 59 11.30 10.13 7.14
CA ILE A 59 11.36 9.61 5.78
C ILE A 59 11.64 10.76 4.80
N PRO A 60 12.64 10.65 3.92
CA PRO A 60 12.91 11.67 2.91
C PRO A 60 11.68 11.98 2.05
N ASN A 61 11.48 13.25 1.75
CA ASN A 61 10.35 13.79 0.96
C ASN A 61 8.99 13.76 1.69
N VAL A 62 8.88 13.19 2.89
CA VAL A 62 7.65 13.29 3.70
C VAL A 62 7.58 14.66 4.33
N ASP A 63 6.65 15.51 3.86
CA ASP A 63 6.38 16.84 4.37
C ASP A 63 5.06 16.93 5.16
N LEU A 64 4.26 15.87 5.14
CA LEU A 64 3.00 15.76 5.86
C LEU A 64 2.85 14.37 6.46
N VAL A 65 2.62 14.27 7.76
CA VAL A 65 2.19 13.04 8.43
C VAL A 65 0.77 13.23 8.94
N LEU A 66 -0.15 12.42 8.43
CA LEU A 66 -1.57 12.43 8.75
C LEU A 66 -1.97 11.10 9.40
N VAL A 67 -2.48 11.17 10.61
CA VAL A 67 -3.10 10.03 11.30
C VAL A 67 -4.62 10.13 11.14
N VAL A 68 -5.25 9.07 10.67
CA VAL A 68 -6.71 8.93 10.68
C VAL A 68 -7.08 7.95 11.79
N ASP A 69 -7.53 8.51 12.91
CA ASP A 69 -8.03 7.74 14.05
C ASP A 69 -9.43 7.20 13.75
N ASP A 70 -9.53 5.91 13.50
CA ASP A 70 -10.77 5.24 13.11
C ASP A 70 -11.63 4.85 14.33
N GLY A 71 -11.95 5.85 15.17
CA GLY A 71 -12.80 5.70 16.33
C GLY A 71 -12.14 4.89 17.45
N SER A 72 -10.93 5.26 17.87
CA SER A 72 -10.25 4.64 19.00
C SER A 72 -10.96 4.91 20.32
N ASP A 73 -10.89 3.95 21.23
CA ASP A 73 -11.40 4.03 22.60
C ASP A 73 -10.29 4.42 23.60
N ASP A 74 -9.03 4.52 23.14
CA ASP A 74 -7.84 4.90 23.89
C ASP A 74 -7.32 6.29 23.49
N ASP A 75 -6.15 6.70 24.01
CA ASP A 75 -5.55 8.00 23.77
C ASP A 75 -4.83 8.14 22.43
N THR A 76 -5.06 7.25 21.45
CA THR A 76 -4.39 7.25 20.13
C THR A 76 -4.37 8.63 19.49
N GLN A 77 -5.52 9.31 19.45
CA GLN A 77 -5.64 10.66 18.86
C GLN A 77 -4.74 11.69 19.54
N HIS A 78 -4.75 11.72 20.86
CA HIS A 78 -3.97 12.70 21.65
C HIS A 78 -2.47 12.45 21.49
N VAL A 79 -2.06 11.19 21.60
CA VAL A 79 -0.66 10.77 21.48
C VAL A 79 -0.10 11.06 20.08
N ALA A 80 -0.89 10.81 19.02
CA ALA A 80 -0.49 11.11 17.65
C ALA A 80 -0.29 12.61 17.40
N ARG A 81 -1.18 13.47 17.94
CA ARG A 81 -1.02 14.94 17.88
C ARG A 81 0.22 15.41 18.61
N ALA A 82 0.44 14.91 19.80
CA ALA A 82 1.63 15.25 20.60
C ALA A 82 2.94 14.84 19.91
N ALA A 83 2.90 13.77 19.08
CA ALA A 83 4.03 13.34 18.26
C ALA A 83 4.24 14.21 17.00
N GLY A 84 3.34 15.15 16.71
CA GLY A 84 3.44 16.10 15.60
C GLY A 84 2.72 15.70 14.31
N ALA A 85 1.76 14.76 14.38
CA ALA A 85 0.89 14.45 13.25
C ALA A 85 -0.28 15.43 13.15
N VAL A 86 -0.75 15.66 11.93
CA VAL A 86 -2.12 16.12 11.71
C VAL A 86 -3.04 14.93 12.01
N VAL A 87 -4.10 15.14 12.78
CA VAL A 87 -5.00 14.06 13.17
C VAL A 87 -6.43 14.39 12.81
N VAL A 88 -7.07 13.46 12.10
CA VAL A 88 -8.51 13.44 11.85
C VAL A 88 -9.09 12.21 12.51
N ARG A 89 -10.28 12.33 13.12
CA ARG A 89 -10.94 11.23 13.82
C ARG A 89 -12.30 10.93 13.23
N HIS A 90 -12.60 9.66 13.03
CA HIS A 90 -13.94 9.17 12.78
C HIS A 90 -14.72 9.06 14.11
N ALA A 91 -15.97 9.44 14.11
CA ALA A 91 -16.84 9.30 15.30
C ALA A 91 -17.02 7.84 15.72
N VAL A 92 -16.98 6.92 14.76
CA VAL A 92 -17.10 5.47 14.94
C VAL A 92 -16.11 4.75 14.02
N ASN A 93 -15.79 3.51 14.33
CA ASN A 93 -14.99 2.66 13.46
C ASN A 93 -15.67 2.44 12.10
N ARG A 94 -14.98 2.84 11.02
CA ARG A 94 -15.44 2.71 9.63
C ARG A 94 -14.57 1.76 8.81
N GLY A 95 -13.47 1.29 9.39
CA GLY A 95 -12.53 0.36 8.80
C GLY A 95 -11.40 1.03 8.02
N LYS A 96 -10.31 0.27 7.82
CA LYS A 96 -9.04 0.73 7.21
C LYS A 96 -9.26 1.43 5.87
N ALA A 97 -10.07 0.86 4.99
CA ALA A 97 -10.39 1.45 3.68
C ALA A 97 -10.92 2.88 3.81
N SER A 98 -11.92 3.08 4.68
CA SER A 98 -12.50 4.41 4.92
C SER A 98 -11.49 5.38 5.52
N ALA A 99 -10.60 4.90 6.40
CA ALA A 99 -9.54 5.73 6.96
C ALA A 99 -8.51 6.14 5.89
N MET A 100 -8.15 5.23 4.98
CA MET A 100 -7.26 5.53 3.85
C MET A 100 -7.89 6.56 2.90
N GLU A 101 -9.18 6.39 2.55
CA GLU A 101 -9.94 7.33 1.70
C GLU A 101 -10.05 8.71 2.35
N THR A 102 -10.40 8.76 3.64
CA THR A 102 -10.43 10.02 4.41
C THR A 102 -9.07 10.69 4.42
N GLY A 103 -8.00 9.94 4.67
CA GLY A 103 -6.64 10.46 4.67
C GLY A 103 -6.25 11.06 3.33
N ALA A 104 -6.52 10.35 2.23
CA ALA A 104 -6.24 10.83 0.89
C ALA A 104 -7.02 12.10 0.54
N ALA A 105 -8.30 12.18 0.94
CA ALA A 105 -9.13 13.36 0.75
C ALA A 105 -8.58 14.60 1.51
N ILE A 106 -8.17 14.40 2.77
CA ILE A 106 -7.56 15.48 3.57
C ILE A 106 -6.22 15.95 2.98
N VAL A 107 -5.40 15.02 2.48
CA VAL A 107 -4.16 15.38 1.78
C VAL A 107 -4.47 16.20 0.53
N ALA A 108 -5.50 15.81 -0.25
CA ALA A 108 -5.92 16.56 -1.42
C ALA A 108 -6.33 18.01 -1.11
N MET A 109 -7.05 18.21 0.01
CA MET A 109 -7.44 19.55 0.48
C MET A 109 -6.25 20.41 0.95
N ARG A 110 -5.09 19.79 1.18
CA ARG A 110 -3.85 20.45 1.64
C ARG A 110 -2.82 20.61 0.53
N ASP A 111 -3.08 20.07 -0.65
CA ASP A 111 -2.26 20.33 -1.83
C ASP A 111 -2.55 21.75 -2.31
N ALA A 112 -1.49 22.50 -2.60
CA ALA A 112 -1.64 23.87 -3.09
C ALA A 112 -2.08 23.88 -4.56
N ASP A 113 -2.90 24.85 -4.92
CA ASP A 113 -3.32 25.05 -6.30
C ASP A 113 -2.12 25.27 -7.23
N GLY A 114 -2.10 24.56 -8.35
CA GLY A 114 -1.02 24.64 -9.33
C GLY A 114 0.24 23.86 -9.01
N GLU A 115 0.33 23.23 -7.83
CA GLU A 115 1.44 22.33 -7.51
C GLU A 115 1.08 20.86 -7.79
N PRO A 116 2.07 20.03 -8.19
CA PRO A 116 1.81 18.60 -8.35
C PRO A 116 1.33 17.98 -7.02
N PRO A 117 0.30 17.12 -7.06
CA PRO A 117 -0.25 16.51 -5.86
C PRO A 117 0.78 15.62 -5.14
N ARG A 118 0.76 15.61 -3.80
CA ARG A 118 1.61 14.71 -2.99
C ARG A 118 1.39 13.26 -3.36
N MET A 119 2.47 12.48 -3.40
CA MET A 119 2.38 11.02 -3.37
C MET A 119 1.82 10.57 -2.03
N LEU A 120 1.11 9.44 -2.00
CA LEU A 120 0.52 8.89 -0.80
C LEU A 120 1.36 7.70 -0.32
N LEU A 121 1.88 7.78 0.90
CA LEU A 121 2.58 6.70 1.58
C LEU A 121 1.71 6.18 2.73
N PHE A 122 1.13 5.00 2.58
CA PHE A 122 0.36 4.34 3.63
C PHE A 122 1.28 3.53 4.53
N ILE A 123 1.13 3.72 5.84
CA ILE A 123 1.95 3.12 6.90
C ILE A 123 1.00 2.57 7.98
N ASP A 124 1.20 1.32 8.41
CA ASP A 124 0.44 0.77 9.53
C ASP A 124 0.87 1.43 10.85
N ALA A 125 -0.08 1.66 11.75
CA ALA A 125 0.12 2.44 12.98
C ALA A 125 1.03 1.75 14.02
N ASP A 126 1.22 0.43 13.92
CA ASP A 126 1.94 -0.40 14.87
C ASP A 126 3.43 -0.63 14.55
N LEU A 127 3.97 0.00 13.50
CA LEU A 127 5.37 -0.17 13.08
C LEU A 127 6.40 0.44 14.03
N GLY A 128 6.01 1.41 14.87
CA GLY A 128 6.91 2.08 15.80
C GLY A 128 8.12 2.70 15.08
N ASP A 129 9.30 2.50 15.65
CA ASP A 129 10.54 3.06 15.11
C ASP A 129 10.94 2.48 13.75
N THR A 130 10.40 1.32 13.34
CA THR A 130 10.69 0.72 12.03
C THR A 130 9.93 1.39 10.87
N ALA A 131 9.01 2.30 11.15
CA ALA A 131 8.25 2.99 10.09
C ALA A 131 9.16 3.74 9.10
N VAL A 132 10.33 4.24 9.52
CA VAL A 132 11.33 4.86 8.62
C VAL A 132 11.82 3.89 7.54
N ASN A 133 11.80 2.60 7.81
CA ASN A 133 12.23 1.57 6.85
C ASN A 133 11.24 1.39 5.68
N THR A 134 10.13 2.13 5.65
CA THR A 134 9.27 2.27 4.47
C THR A 134 9.82 3.28 3.45
N ALA A 135 10.86 4.04 3.78
CA ALA A 135 11.49 5.01 2.89
C ALA A 135 11.84 4.45 1.48
N PRO A 136 12.29 3.19 1.31
CA PRO A 136 12.57 2.63 -0.01
C PRO A 136 11.36 2.55 -0.96
N LEU A 137 10.13 2.67 -0.45
CA LEU A 137 8.91 2.70 -1.26
C LEU A 137 8.77 3.99 -2.08
N VAL A 138 9.37 5.07 -1.61
CA VAL A 138 9.18 6.42 -2.16
C VAL A 138 9.90 6.62 -3.52
N PRO A 139 11.21 6.31 -3.68
CA PRO A 139 11.94 6.63 -4.89
C PRO A 139 11.37 6.03 -6.19
N PRO A 140 10.88 4.77 -6.25
CA PRO A 140 10.32 4.25 -7.49
C PRO A 140 9.13 5.04 -8.01
N VAL A 141 8.29 5.57 -7.10
CA VAL A 141 7.10 6.34 -7.43
C VAL A 141 7.48 7.78 -7.82
N LEU A 142 8.34 8.43 -7.05
CA LEU A 142 8.83 9.78 -7.37
C LEU A 142 9.54 9.84 -8.71
N ALA A 143 10.36 8.84 -9.01
CA ALA A 143 11.08 8.73 -10.27
C ALA A 143 10.18 8.34 -11.47
N GLY A 144 8.90 8.04 -11.24
CA GLY A 144 7.99 7.61 -12.30
C GLY A 144 8.25 6.22 -12.86
N LYS A 145 9.04 5.42 -12.18
CA LYS A 145 9.29 4.02 -12.56
C LYS A 145 8.07 3.14 -12.28
N ALA A 146 7.32 3.45 -11.22
CA ALA A 146 6.09 2.77 -10.85
C ALA A 146 5.03 3.77 -10.41
N ASP A 147 3.77 3.34 -10.44
CA ASP A 147 2.62 4.09 -9.93
C ASP A 147 2.24 3.60 -8.52
N LEU A 148 2.59 2.36 -8.19
CA LEU A 148 2.46 1.74 -6.88
C LEU A 148 3.72 0.98 -6.52
N SER A 149 4.27 1.23 -5.34
CA SER A 149 5.29 0.40 -4.69
C SER A 149 4.70 -0.29 -3.45
N ILE A 150 5.04 -1.56 -3.25
CA ILE A 150 4.55 -2.44 -2.18
C ILE A 150 5.72 -2.96 -1.38
N ALA A 151 5.68 -2.85 -0.05
CA ALA A 151 6.73 -3.38 0.81
C ALA A 151 6.72 -4.91 0.85
N VAL A 152 7.87 -5.52 0.63
CA VAL A 152 8.13 -6.93 0.90
C VAL A 152 8.92 -7.02 2.20
N LEU A 153 8.32 -7.63 3.20
CA LEU A 153 8.93 -7.79 4.51
C LEU A 153 9.86 -9.03 4.52
N PRO A 154 10.93 -9.01 5.34
CA PRO A 154 11.76 -10.18 5.54
C PRO A 154 10.92 -11.34 6.12
N PRO A 155 11.32 -12.60 5.85
CA PRO A 155 10.64 -13.78 6.40
C PRO A 155 10.62 -13.73 7.93
N GLN A 156 9.44 -13.66 8.53
CA GLN A 156 9.32 -13.66 9.99
C GLN A 156 9.21 -15.09 10.54
N ARG A 157 10.06 -15.41 11.51
CA ARG A 157 9.99 -16.71 12.23
C ARG A 157 8.66 -16.78 12.98
N GLY A 158 7.86 -17.82 12.73
CA GLY A 158 6.60 -18.06 13.43
C GLY A 158 5.33 -17.55 12.71
N ALA A 159 5.41 -16.99 11.54
CA ALA A 159 4.27 -16.59 10.71
C ALA A 159 3.53 -17.80 10.08
N GLY A 160 3.35 -18.87 10.82
CA GLY A 160 2.56 -20.04 10.43
C GLY A 160 1.06 -19.72 10.45
N GLY A 161 0.41 -19.66 9.29
CA GLY A 161 -1.04 -19.50 9.18
C GLY A 161 -1.54 -18.60 8.05
N HIS A 162 -0.66 -17.89 7.36
CA HIS A 162 -1.05 -17.03 6.25
C HIS A 162 -1.11 -17.76 4.88
N GLY A 163 -0.76 -19.06 4.83
CA GLY A 163 -0.61 -19.78 3.56
C GLY A 163 -1.84 -19.74 2.66
N LEU A 164 -3.03 -20.04 3.21
CA LEU A 164 -4.28 -20.08 2.42
C LEU A 164 -4.71 -18.67 1.97
N VAL A 165 -4.72 -17.71 2.90
CA VAL A 165 -5.16 -16.32 2.63
C VAL A 165 -4.21 -15.64 1.63
N VAL A 166 -2.91 -15.71 1.89
CA VAL A 166 -1.86 -15.18 0.99
C VAL A 166 -1.88 -15.90 -0.35
N GLY A 167 -2.06 -17.24 -0.35
CA GLY A 167 -2.16 -18.04 -1.57
C GLY A 167 -3.34 -17.64 -2.44
N THR A 168 -4.51 -17.42 -1.84
CA THR A 168 -5.72 -16.97 -2.55
C THR A 168 -5.52 -15.59 -3.18
N ALA A 169 -4.99 -14.63 -2.44
CA ALA A 169 -4.71 -13.29 -2.95
C ALA A 169 -3.67 -13.33 -4.08
N ARG A 170 -2.58 -14.08 -3.87
CA ARG A 170 -1.52 -14.26 -4.87
C ARG A 170 -2.04 -14.89 -6.16
N LYS A 171 -2.84 -15.97 -6.04
CA LYS A 171 -3.46 -16.63 -7.19
C LYS A 171 -4.38 -15.66 -7.95
N ALA A 172 -5.22 -14.90 -7.26
CA ALA A 172 -6.14 -13.98 -7.92
C ALA A 172 -5.40 -12.87 -8.69
N ILE A 173 -4.32 -12.33 -8.13
CA ILE A 173 -3.49 -11.33 -8.81
C ILE A 173 -2.76 -11.97 -10.00
N HIS A 174 -2.26 -13.19 -9.83
CA HIS A 174 -1.61 -13.93 -10.91
C HIS A 174 -2.57 -14.22 -12.07
N ASP A 175 -3.76 -14.75 -11.77
CA ASP A 175 -4.79 -15.06 -12.79
C ASP A 175 -5.17 -13.81 -13.59
N LEU A 176 -5.10 -12.63 -12.96
CA LEU A 176 -5.44 -11.35 -13.57
C LEU A 176 -4.31 -10.77 -14.44
N SER A 177 -3.07 -10.89 -14.01
CA SER A 177 -1.96 -10.10 -14.57
C SER A 177 -0.75 -10.93 -15.04
N GLY A 178 -0.76 -12.24 -14.82
CA GLY A 178 0.40 -13.11 -15.03
C GLY A 178 1.53 -12.90 -14.01
N TRP A 179 1.38 -11.97 -13.06
CA TRP A 179 2.38 -11.67 -12.05
C TRP A 179 2.07 -12.33 -10.71
N THR A 180 3.08 -12.96 -10.12
CA THR A 180 2.97 -13.58 -8.79
C THR A 180 3.61 -12.67 -7.73
N PRO A 181 2.81 -11.93 -6.93
CA PRO A 181 3.36 -11.06 -5.90
C PRO A 181 3.93 -11.85 -4.72
N LYS A 182 5.00 -11.31 -4.12
CA LYS A 182 5.58 -11.84 -2.88
C LYS A 182 4.75 -11.42 -1.66
N ALA A 183 4.26 -10.18 -1.65
CA ALA A 183 3.56 -9.56 -0.52
C ALA A 183 2.18 -8.99 -0.89
N PRO A 184 1.20 -9.82 -1.32
CA PRO A 184 -0.10 -9.35 -1.81
C PRO A 184 -0.95 -8.64 -0.74
N LEU A 185 -0.65 -8.86 0.53
CA LEU A 185 -1.39 -8.33 1.69
C LEU A 185 -0.63 -7.25 2.44
N SER A 186 0.52 -6.77 1.92
CA SER A 186 1.27 -5.71 2.59
C SER A 186 0.50 -4.41 2.62
N GLY A 187 0.36 -3.83 3.81
CA GLY A 187 -0.31 -2.54 4.04
C GLY A 187 0.57 -1.34 3.75
N GLN A 188 1.91 -1.51 3.72
CA GLN A 188 2.87 -0.44 3.47
C GLN A 188 3.02 -0.25 1.97
N ARG A 189 2.56 0.89 1.47
CA ARG A 189 2.45 1.19 0.04
C ARG A 189 2.70 2.66 -0.23
N CYS A 190 3.46 2.96 -1.27
CA CYS A 190 3.53 4.31 -1.81
C CYS A 190 2.96 4.33 -3.23
N LEU A 191 2.12 5.32 -3.53
CA LEU A 191 1.50 5.42 -4.84
C LEU A 191 1.19 6.86 -5.25
N THR A 192 0.98 7.05 -6.54
CA THR A 192 0.55 8.32 -7.09
C THR A 192 -0.90 8.62 -6.71
N ARG A 193 -1.27 9.89 -6.70
CA ARG A 193 -2.66 10.30 -6.47
C ARG A 193 -3.59 9.73 -7.55
N GLU A 194 -3.14 9.70 -8.79
CA GLU A 194 -3.89 9.17 -9.91
C GLU A 194 -4.19 7.67 -9.72
N ALA A 195 -3.18 6.88 -9.34
CA ALA A 195 -3.35 5.47 -9.04
C ALA A 195 -4.34 5.25 -7.88
N PHE A 196 -4.23 6.03 -6.79
CA PHE A 196 -5.17 5.93 -5.67
C PHE A 196 -6.61 6.21 -6.11
N THR A 197 -6.83 7.25 -6.90
CA THR A 197 -8.15 7.60 -7.42
C THR A 197 -8.72 6.50 -8.32
N ALA A 198 -7.89 5.88 -9.16
CA ALA A 198 -8.30 4.77 -10.03
C ALA A 198 -8.68 3.49 -9.24
N ALA A 199 -8.13 3.30 -8.05
CA ALA A 199 -8.46 2.17 -7.19
C ALA A 199 -9.74 2.37 -6.36
N MET A 200 -10.33 3.58 -6.38
CA MET A 200 -11.55 3.88 -5.60
C MET A 200 -12.83 3.35 -6.27
N PRO A 201 -13.84 2.97 -5.49
CA PRO A 201 -13.81 2.83 -4.03
C PRO A 201 -12.99 1.62 -3.57
N LEU A 202 -12.25 1.77 -2.49
CA LEU A 202 -11.42 0.70 -1.95
C LEU A 202 -12.27 -0.49 -1.47
N ALA A 203 -11.70 -1.69 -1.57
CA ALA A 203 -12.34 -2.87 -0.98
C ALA A 203 -12.42 -2.73 0.54
N ARG A 204 -13.50 -3.21 1.15
CA ARG A 204 -13.68 -3.16 2.61
C ARG A 204 -12.87 -4.27 3.31
N GLY A 205 -12.65 -4.05 4.59
CA GLY A 205 -12.02 -5.02 5.48
C GLY A 205 -10.60 -5.39 5.01
N TRP A 206 -10.27 -6.66 5.10
CA TRP A 206 -8.97 -7.22 4.72
C TRP A 206 -8.74 -7.37 3.20
N GLY A 207 -9.71 -6.98 2.40
CA GLY A 207 -9.61 -7.01 0.94
C GLY A 207 -8.94 -5.78 0.33
N VAL A 208 -8.64 -4.75 1.12
CA VAL A 208 -8.11 -3.45 0.65
C VAL A 208 -6.87 -3.63 -0.20
N GLU A 209 -5.86 -4.31 0.32
CA GLU A 209 -4.55 -4.43 -0.31
C GLU A 209 -4.62 -5.26 -1.60
N THR A 210 -5.29 -6.41 -1.54
CA THR A 210 -5.48 -7.27 -2.72
C THR A 210 -6.31 -6.56 -3.78
N GLY A 211 -7.41 -5.95 -3.35
CA GLY A 211 -8.31 -5.23 -4.24
C GLY A 211 -7.61 -4.07 -4.96
N MET A 212 -6.91 -3.22 -4.23
CA MET A 212 -6.14 -2.11 -4.79
C MET A 212 -5.11 -2.61 -5.83
N THR A 213 -4.39 -3.69 -5.52
CA THR A 213 -3.41 -4.26 -6.46
C THR A 213 -4.09 -4.75 -7.74
N MET A 214 -5.23 -5.45 -7.62
CA MET A 214 -6.00 -5.91 -8.78
C MET A 214 -6.54 -4.75 -9.61
N ASP A 215 -7.12 -3.73 -8.97
CA ASP A 215 -7.68 -2.57 -9.66
C ASP A 215 -6.59 -1.82 -10.44
N LEU A 216 -5.42 -1.59 -9.84
CA LEU A 216 -4.34 -0.87 -10.48
C LEU A 216 -3.73 -1.64 -11.65
N LEU A 217 -3.50 -2.94 -11.49
CA LEU A 217 -3.04 -3.78 -12.58
C LEU A 217 -4.09 -3.82 -13.70
N GLY A 218 -5.38 -3.95 -13.34
CA GLY A 218 -6.48 -3.94 -14.29
C GLY A 218 -6.60 -2.65 -15.10
N HIS A 219 -6.20 -1.53 -14.53
CA HIS A 219 -6.15 -0.25 -15.22
C HIS A 219 -4.79 0.06 -15.87
N GLY A 220 -3.87 -0.90 -15.93
CA GLY A 220 -2.58 -0.78 -16.61
C GLY A 220 -1.52 0.05 -15.85
N PHE A 221 -1.72 0.33 -14.55
CA PHE A 221 -0.74 1.01 -13.73
C PHE A 221 0.48 0.13 -13.46
N ALA A 222 1.64 0.75 -13.35
CA ALA A 222 2.90 0.08 -13.05
C ALA A 222 3.03 -0.20 -11.54
N VAL A 223 3.26 -1.47 -11.20
CA VAL A 223 3.41 -1.93 -9.81
C VAL A 223 4.80 -2.51 -9.59
N VAL A 224 5.40 -2.24 -8.44
CA VAL A 224 6.71 -2.78 -8.03
C VAL A 224 6.68 -3.25 -6.59
N GLU A 225 7.37 -4.35 -6.29
CA GLU A 225 7.65 -4.78 -4.93
C GLU A 225 9.05 -4.35 -4.51
N VAL A 226 9.17 -3.79 -3.30
CA VAL A 226 10.39 -3.23 -2.75
C VAL A 226 10.70 -3.90 -1.41
N PRO A 227 11.88 -4.50 -1.22
CA PRO A 227 12.27 -5.02 0.09
C PRO A 227 12.34 -3.90 1.13
N CYS A 228 11.69 -4.11 2.27
CA CYS A 228 11.71 -3.19 3.42
C CYS A 228 11.95 -3.98 4.69
N ASP A 229 12.89 -3.52 5.51
CA ASP A 229 13.21 -4.16 6.80
C ASP A 229 12.23 -3.70 7.89
N LEU A 230 11.06 -4.32 7.89
CA LEU A 230 9.94 -3.97 8.76
C LEU A 230 9.64 -5.12 9.73
N THR A 231 9.29 -4.77 10.96
CA THR A 231 8.83 -5.73 11.96
C THR A 231 7.39 -5.46 12.33
N HIS A 232 6.54 -6.47 12.19
CA HIS A 232 5.16 -6.45 12.66
C HIS A 232 4.97 -7.23 13.95
N ARG A 233 3.93 -6.90 14.69
CA ARG A 233 3.49 -7.68 15.83
C ARG A 233 3.06 -9.08 15.38
N PRO A 234 3.59 -10.17 15.99
CA PRO A 234 3.14 -11.52 15.67
C PRO A 234 1.65 -11.69 15.99
N SER A 235 0.86 -12.20 15.06
CA SER A 235 -0.55 -12.55 15.32
C SER A 235 -0.63 -13.76 16.24
N GLY A 236 -1.48 -13.68 17.27
CA GLY A 236 -1.70 -14.78 18.21
C GLY A 236 -2.25 -16.07 17.57
N LYS A 237 -1.95 -17.23 18.21
CA LYS A 237 -2.42 -18.57 17.78
C LYS A 237 -3.70 -19.03 18.49
N ASP A 238 -4.42 -18.12 19.14
CA ASP A 238 -5.62 -18.37 19.92
C ASP A 238 -6.92 -18.45 19.08
N LEU A 239 -8.04 -18.76 19.73
CA LEU A 239 -9.36 -18.85 19.08
C LEU A 239 -9.73 -17.53 18.37
N LYS A 240 -9.35 -16.37 18.94
CA LYS A 240 -9.53 -15.06 18.29
C LYS A 240 -8.77 -14.98 16.97
N GLY A 241 -7.57 -15.56 16.90
CA GLY A 241 -6.78 -15.66 15.67
C GLY A 241 -7.44 -16.52 14.59
N TYR A 242 -8.21 -17.55 14.93
CA TYR A 242 -8.97 -18.35 13.95
C TYR A 242 -10.14 -17.55 13.36
N LEU A 243 -10.93 -16.89 14.19
CA LEU A 243 -12.04 -16.04 13.75
C LEU A 243 -11.53 -14.87 12.88
N HIS A 244 -10.40 -14.29 13.28
CA HIS A 244 -9.74 -13.23 12.52
C HIS A 244 -9.31 -13.70 11.11
N ARG A 245 -8.70 -14.89 11.01
CA ARG A 245 -8.31 -15.48 9.72
C ARG A 245 -9.50 -15.82 8.82
N ALA A 246 -10.59 -16.29 9.40
CA ALA A 246 -11.83 -16.56 8.67
C ALA A 246 -12.42 -15.27 8.10
N ALA A 247 -12.41 -14.18 8.88
CA ALA A 247 -12.84 -12.87 8.42
C ALA A 247 -11.93 -12.33 7.31
N GLN A 248 -10.61 -12.46 7.45
CA GLN A 248 -9.64 -12.12 6.41
C GLN A 248 -9.92 -12.87 5.09
N TYR A 249 -10.10 -14.17 5.18
CA TYR A 249 -10.38 -15.00 4.01
C TYR A 249 -11.67 -14.58 3.31
N ARG A 250 -12.74 -14.39 4.09
CA ARG A 250 -14.04 -13.91 3.56
C ARG A 250 -13.89 -12.58 2.84
N ASP A 251 -13.25 -11.59 3.47
CA ASP A 251 -13.16 -10.23 2.92
C ASP A 251 -12.31 -10.21 1.64
N ILE A 252 -11.21 -10.98 1.62
CA ILE A 252 -10.36 -11.09 0.44
C ILE A 252 -11.09 -11.82 -0.70
N THR A 253 -11.77 -12.92 -0.43
CA THR A 253 -12.53 -13.65 -1.46
C THR A 253 -13.68 -12.80 -2.00
N TYR A 254 -14.35 -12.03 -1.15
CA TYR A 254 -15.37 -11.09 -1.58
C TYR A 254 -14.79 -9.97 -2.47
N ALA A 255 -13.66 -9.37 -2.07
CA ALA A 255 -12.98 -8.34 -2.85
C ALA A 255 -12.58 -8.86 -4.24
N ILE A 256 -12.07 -10.10 -4.32
CA ILE A 256 -11.70 -10.76 -5.57
C ILE A 256 -12.93 -11.02 -6.44
N ALA A 257 -14.00 -11.58 -5.86
CA ALA A 257 -15.23 -11.89 -6.58
C ALA A 257 -15.85 -10.64 -7.21
N MET A 258 -15.94 -9.55 -6.45
CA MET A 258 -16.47 -8.28 -6.94
C MET A 258 -15.67 -7.72 -8.13
N ARG A 259 -14.34 -7.90 -8.12
CA ARG A 259 -13.48 -7.42 -9.21
C ARG A 259 -13.58 -8.30 -10.46
N ARG A 260 -13.67 -9.60 -10.27
CA ARG A 260 -13.94 -10.53 -11.38
C ARG A 260 -15.27 -10.24 -12.07
N MET A 261 -16.32 -9.88 -11.29
CA MET A 261 -17.63 -9.54 -11.85
C MET A 261 -17.65 -8.20 -12.59
N ARG A 262 -16.81 -7.23 -12.18
CA ARG A 262 -16.70 -5.94 -12.88
C ARG A 262 -16.11 -6.08 -14.29
N GLY A 263 -15.43 -7.19 -14.58
CA GLY A 263 -14.78 -7.45 -15.86
C GLY A 263 -13.73 -6.38 -16.19
N TYR A 264 -12.48 -6.73 -16.12
CA TYR A 264 -11.45 -5.93 -16.78
C TYR A 264 -11.44 -6.42 -18.23
N SER A 265 -12.15 -5.73 -19.10
CA SER A 265 -12.52 -6.23 -20.45
C SER A 265 -11.35 -6.33 -21.45
N ASP A 266 -10.12 -6.00 -21.06
CA ASP A 266 -8.99 -5.89 -21.99
C ASP A 266 -7.67 -6.44 -21.43
N PHE A 267 -7.67 -7.63 -20.81
CA PHE A 267 -6.42 -8.34 -20.58
C PHE A 267 -6.05 -9.19 -21.80
N PRO A 268 -4.92 -8.92 -22.46
CA PRO A 268 -4.44 -9.84 -23.49
C PRO A 268 -4.02 -11.17 -22.86
N GLU A 269 -4.34 -12.26 -23.56
CA GLU A 269 -3.92 -13.60 -23.20
C GLU A 269 -2.41 -13.65 -22.94
N VAL A 270 -2.03 -14.26 -21.83
CA VAL A 270 -0.62 -14.55 -21.49
C VAL A 270 -0.16 -15.66 -22.44
N PRO A 271 0.86 -15.48 -23.28
CA PRO A 271 1.44 -16.60 -24.00
C PRO A 271 1.99 -17.60 -22.97
N GLU A 272 1.58 -18.86 -23.07
CA GLU A 272 2.21 -19.97 -22.36
C GLU A 272 3.63 -20.13 -22.93
N ASP A 273 4.66 -19.95 -22.07
CA ASP A 273 6.06 -20.34 -22.31
C ASP A 273 6.29 -21.75 -21.79
#